data_73bbd6feb070e09a4fd1630e9771310e
#
_entry.id   73bbd6feb070e09a4fd1630e9771310e
#
_cell.length_a   1.000
_cell.length_b   1.000
_cell.length_c   1.000
_cell.angle_alpha   90.00
_cell.angle_beta   90.00
_cell.angle_gamma   90.00
#
_symmetry.space_group_name_H-M   'P 1'
#
loop_
_entity.id
_entity.type
_entity.pdbx_description
1 polymer ?
#
loop_
_entity_poly.entity_id
_entity_poly.type
_entity_poly.pdbx_seq_one_letter_code
_entity_poly.pdbx_strand_id
1 'polypeptide(L)'
;MKKSLNIAHRGFSGKYPENTMRAFIEAVKVGCDGIETDLHMTKDGVIVICHDETIDRTTNNIGYIAEYNYEDLCKVDAGIKYGRDFANEKIPTLDEFLEYIKDKNLYINLELKNNIIQYENMEEKVIEKIHEYKLQNNVILSSFNHYSMIKVKEIDNRIKTGLLYVANLYNVHEYAEKLKADALHPFYPAVFDENIVKDIHDNGLLINAYTVNEESHMKRLMELGIDGIITNFPDKLKEIK
;
A
#
# COMPACT_ATOMS: atom_id res chain seq x y z
N MET A 1 12.45 -22.16 5.49
CA MET A 1 11.34 -21.22 5.81
C MET A 1 11.12 -20.31 4.60
N LYS A 2 9.88 -19.98 4.27
CA LYS A 2 9.55 -19.00 3.24
C LYS A 2 10.06 -17.63 3.72
N LYS A 3 10.74 -16.90 2.85
CA LYS A 3 11.32 -15.61 3.22
C LYS A 3 10.23 -14.53 3.14
N SER A 4 9.98 -13.80 4.23
CA SER A 4 8.99 -12.69 4.23
C SER A 4 9.38 -11.61 3.21
N LEU A 5 8.42 -11.04 2.49
CA LEU A 5 8.66 -9.90 1.59
C LEU A 5 8.95 -8.64 2.41
N ASN A 6 9.94 -7.88 2.00
CA ASN A 6 10.25 -6.54 2.50
C ASN A 6 9.49 -5.52 1.67
N ILE A 7 8.37 -5.02 2.21
CA ILE A 7 7.47 -4.11 1.51
C ILE A 7 7.65 -2.70 2.09
N ALA A 8 8.12 -1.77 1.26
CA ALA A 8 8.38 -0.39 1.63
C ALA A 8 7.05 0.39 1.72
N HIS A 9 6.62 0.73 2.96
CA HIS A 9 5.40 1.47 3.28
C HIS A 9 5.49 2.92 2.80
N ARG A 10 4.68 3.30 1.82
CA ARG A 10 4.71 4.62 1.16
C ARG A 10 6.09 4.93 0.58
N GLY A 11 6.80 3.88 0.08
CA GLY A 11 8.21 3.95 -0.26
C GLY A 11 9.13 3.89 0.96
N PHE A 12 10.33 4.44 0.88
CA PHE A 12 11.27 4.52 2.01
C PHE A 12 10.92 5.71 2.93
N SER A 13 9.71 5.69 3.48
CA SER A 13 9.11 6.81 4.22
C SER A 13 9.78 7.11 5.57
N GLY A 14 10.57 6.19 6.11
CA GLY A 14 11.35 6.43 7.32
C GLY A 14 12.52 7.41 7.12
N LYS A 15 12.92 7.69 5.87
CA LYS A 15 14.02 8.62 5.55
C LYS A 15 13.69 9.65 4.48
N TYR A 16 12.64 9.44 3.71
CA TYR A 16 12.24 10.29 2.58
C TYR A 16 10.77 10.68 2.69
N PRO A 17 10.33 11.77 2.04
CA PRO A 17 8.92 12.15 2.06
C PRO A 17 8.02 11.03 1.55
N GLU A 18 7.08 10.58 2.41
CA GLU A 18 6.16 9.48 2.11
C GLU A 18 5.38 9.73 0.81
N ASN A 19 5.07 8.66 0.08
CA ASN A 19 4.24 8.72 -1.13
C ASN A 19 4.76 9.68 -2.21
N THR A 20 6.07 9.87 -2.29
CA THR A 20 6.72 10.63 -3.39
C THR A 20 7.54 9.72 -4.29
N MET A 21 7.78 10.14 -5.53
CA MET A 21 8.67 9.41 -6.43
C MET A 21 10.07 9.22 -5.84
N ARG A 22 10.55 10.20 -5.04
CA ARG A 22 11.82 10.10 -4.32
C ARG A 22 11.84 8.92 -3.36
N ALA A 23 10.79 8.76 -2.54
CA ALA A 23 10.71 7.64 -1.59
C ALA A 23 10.64 6.29 -2.31
N PHE A 24 9.94 6.19 -3.44
CA PHE A 24 9.86 4.96 -4.23
C PHE A 24 11.19 4.60 -4.88
N ILE A 25 11.89 5.58 -5.46
CA ILE A 25 13.22 5.39 -6.06
C ILE A 25 14.21 4.89 -5.01
N GLU A 26 14.23 5.49 -3.82
CA GLU A 26 15.15 5.10 -2.76
C GLU A 26 14.78 3.75 -2.13
N ALA A 27 13.50 3.37 -2.08
CA ALA A 27 13.06 2.03 -1.69
C ALA A 27 13.59 0.95 -2.66
N VAL A 28 13.53 1.20 -3.97
CA VAL A 28 14.09 0.30 -4.98
C VAL A 28 15.61 0.21 -4.85
N LYS A 29 16.31 1.32 -4.64
CA LYS A 29 17.77 1.35 -4.48
C LYS A 29 18.23 0.57 -3.26
N VAL A 30 17.51 0.65 -2.15
CA VAL A 30 17.81 -0.11 -0.95
C VAL A 30 17.52 -1.61 -1.14
N GLY A 31 16.74 -1.98 -2.17
CA GLY A 31 16.45 -3.36 -2.55
C GLY A 31 15.32 -3.96 -1.75
N CYS A 32 14.20 -3.26 -1.62
CA CYS A 32 12.94 -3.82 -1.14
C CYS A 32 12.41 -4.88 -2.12
N ASP A 33 11.58 -5.80 -1.65
CA ASP A 33 10.90 -6.80 -2.49
C ASP A 33 9.59 -6.26 -3.06
N GLY A 34 9.04 -5.20 -2.44
CA GLY A 34 7.80 -4.57 -2.87
C GLY A 34 7.64 -3.15 -2.36
N ILE A 35 6.64 -2.46 -2.88
CA ILE A 35 6.25 -1.11 -2.46
C ILE A 35 4.75 -1.13 -2.16
N GLU A 36 4.39 -0.50 -1.07
CA GLU A 36 3.02 -0.17 -0.71
C GLU A 36 2.81 1.33 -0.88
N THR A 37 1.62 1.74 -1.34
CA THR A 37 1.25 3.14 -1.54
C THR A 37 -0.26 3.35 -1.54
N ASP A 38 -0.70 4.59 -1.24
CA ASP A 38 -2.08 4.99 -1.00
C ASP A 38 -2.66 5.78 -2.18
N LEU A 39 -3.84 5.40 -2.63
CA LEU A 39 -4.50 6.02 -3.79
C LEU A 39 -5.72 6.85 -3.40
N HIS A 40 -5.76 8.07 -3.90
CA HIS A 40 -6.92 8.95 -3.93
C HIS A 40 -7.26 9.36 -5.36
N MET A 41 -8.37 10.06 -5.55
CA MET A 41 -8.75 10.61 -6.86
C MET A 41 -9.06 12.11 -6.76
N THR A 42 -8.55 12.88 -7.70
CA THR A 42 -8.83 14.32 -7.83
C THR A 42 -10.25 14.58 -8.34
N LYS A 43 -10.69 15.83 -8.27
CA LYS A 43 -12.00 16.28 -8.77
C LYS A 43 -12.21 15.96 -10.26
N ASP A 44 -11.16 16.09 -11.07
CA ASP A 44 -11.17 15.79 -12.50
C ASP A 44 -10.86 14.32 -12.83
N GLY A 45 -10.79 13.47 -11.79
CA GLY A 45 -10.74 12.01 -11.92
C GLY A 45 -9.36 11.41 -12.17
N VAL A 46 -8.29 12.15 -11.90
CA VAL A 46 -6.90 11.64 -11.93
C VAL A 46 -6.62 10.86 -10.64
N ILE A 47 -6.07 9.64 -10.75
CA ILE A 47 -5.63 8.86 -9.60
C ILE A 47 -4.25 9.38 -9.15
N VAL A 48 -4.16 9.79 -7.89
CA VAL A 48 -2.96 10.37 -7.27
C VAL A 48 -2.56 9.60 -6.02
N ILE A 49 -1.31 9.76 -5.62
CA ILE A 49 -0.71 9.02 -4.50
C ILE A 49 -0.56 9.94 -3.30
N CYS A 50 -1.36 9.69 -2.26
CA CYS A 50 -1.31 10.40 -0.98
C CYS A 50 -2.01 9.55 0.08
N HIS A 51 -1.61 9.65 1.36
CA HIS A 51 -2.23 8.86 2.41
C HIS A 51 -3.54 9.46 2.93
N ASP A 52 -3.50 10.75 3.32
CA ASP A 52 -4.64 11.41 3.93
C ASP A 52 -5.60 11.92 2.84
N GLU A 53 -6.86 12.09 3.15
CA GLU A 53 -7.86 12.71 2.28
C GLU A 53 -7.52 14.17 1.96
N THR A 54 -6.73 14.80 2.84
CA THR A 54 -6.25 16.17 2.69
C THR A 54 -4.75 16.22 2.49
N ILE A 55 -4.27 17.29 1.86
CA ILE A 55 -2.84 17.50 1.61
C ILE A 55 -2.11 18.22 2.74
N ASP A 56 -2.80 18.52 3.84
CA ASP A 56 -2.35 19.42 4.90
C ASP A 56 -1.10 18.93 5.64
N ARG A 57 -1.01 17.64 5.93
CA ARG A 57 0.06 17.07 6.76
C ARG A 57 1.39 17.02 6.02
N THR A 58 1.38 16.65 4.76
CA THR A 58 2.60 16.33 4.00
C THR A 58 3.04 17.42 3.05
N THR A 59 2.20 18.43 2.76
CA THR A 59 2.50 19.45 1.75
C THR A 59 2.51 20.88 2.31
N ASN A 60 2.92 21.83 1.49
CA ASN A 60 2.88 23.27 1.79
C ASN A 60 1.51 23.92 1.55
N ASN A 61 0.48 23.14 1.22
CA ASN A 61 -0.87 23.62 0.97
C ASN A 61 -1.89 22.87 1.86
N ILE A 62 -3.19 23.20 1.77
CA ILE A 62 -4.27 22.66 2.59
C ILE A 62 -5.47 22.31 1.71
N GLY A 63 -6.31 21.38 2.14
CA GLY A 63 -7.59 21.04 1.52
C GLY A 63 -7.70 19.60 1.05
N TYR A 64 -8.89 19.22 0.64
CA TYR A 64 -9.21 17.86 0.21
C TYR A 64 -8.72 17.58 -1.21
N ILE A 65 -8.08 16.45 -1.43
CA ILE A 65 -7.63 15.99 -2.77
C ILE A 65 -8.82 15.96 -3.75
N ALA A 66 -9.97 15.48 -3.29
CA ALA A 66 -11.20 15.40 -4.09
C ALA A 66 -11.76 16.75 -4.58
N GLU A 67 -11.28 17.87 -4.03
CA GLU A 67 -11.67 19.22 -4.44
C GLU A 67 -10.70 19.88 -5.43
N TYR A 68 -9.48 19.32 -5.58
CA TYR A 68 -8.47 19.80 -6.50
C TYR A 68 -8.64 19.20 -7.90
N ASN A 69 -8.43 20.01 -8.93
CA ASN A 69 -8.03 19.49 -10.23
C ASN A 69 -6.55 19.16 -10.20
N TYR A 70 -6.12 18.15 -10.96
CA TYR A 70 -4.72 17.72 -10.94
C TYR A 70 -3.74 18.85 -11.37
N GLU A 71 -4.15 19.71 -12.30
CA GLU A 71 -3.34 20.87 -12.72
C GLU A 71 -2.93 21.76 -11.54
N ASP A 72 -3.75 21.91 -10.52
CA ASP A 72 -3.41 22.68 -9.32
C ASP A 72 -2.68 21.85 -8.28
N LEU A 73 -3.05 20.57 -8.12
CA LEU A 73 -2.42 19.67 -7.20
C LEU A 73 -0.94 19.40 -7.54
N CYS A 74 -0.59 19.31 -8.83
CA CYS A 74 0.79 19.09 -9.28
C CYS A 74 1.74 20.27 -8.98
N LYS A 75 1.22 21.45 -8.61
CA LYS A 75 2.02 22.63 -8.21
C LYS A 75 2.40 22.59 -6.71
N VAL A 76 1.76 21.74 -5.93
CA VAL A 76 1.96 21.63 -4.49
C VAL A 76 3.31 20.94 -4.20
N ASP A 77 3.99 21.40 -3.16
CA ASP A 77 5.26 20.82 -2.70
C ASP A 77 5.01 19.80 -1.58
N ALA A 78 5.21 18.52 -1.88
CA ALA A 78 5.03 17.39 -0.96
C ALA A 78 6.31 17.01 -0.20
N GLY A 79 7.39 17.76 -0.34
CA GLY A 79 8.67 17.47 0.31
C GLY A 79 9.11 18.51 1.31
N ILE A 80 8.71 19.76 1.16
CA ILE A 80 9.25 20.88 1.96
C ILE A 80 9.07 20.70 3.47
N LYS A 81 8.00 20.03 3.91
CA LYS A 81 7.77 19.74 5.34
C LYS A 81 8.74 18.71 5.92
N TYR A 82 9.38 17.91 5.09
CA TYR A 82 10.43 16.96 5.47
C TYR A 82 11.83 17.60 5.51
N GLY A 83 11.97 18.83 4.98
CA GLY A 83 13.20 19.60 4.98
C GLY A 83 13.51 20.20 3.60
N ARG A 84 14.41 21.20 3.58
CA ARG A 84 14.75 21.93 2.35
C ARG A 84 15.36 21.04 1.27
N ASP A 85 16.03 19.95 1.64
CA ASP A 85 16.66 19.01 0.72
C ASP A 85 15.63 18.18 -0.08
N PHE A 86 14.37 18.20 0.37
CA PHE A 86 13.24 17.54 -0.27
C PHE A 86 12.26 18.51 -0.92
N ALA A 87 12.57 19.80 -0.94
CA ALA A 87 11.71 20.80 -1.59
C ALA A 87 11.50 20.47 -3.07
N ASN A 88 10.28 20.77 -3.57
CA ASN A 88 9.80 20.52 -4.93
C ASN A 88 9.46 19.05 -5.25
N GLU A 89 9.46 18.14 -4.28
CA GLU A 89 8.80 16.84 -4.49
C GLU A 89 7.31 17.05 -4.75
N LYS A 90 6.72 16.18 -5.58
CA LYS A 90 5.32 16.30 -6.01
C LYS A 90 4.49 15.17 -5.45
N ILE A 91 3.17 15.37 -5.41
CA ILE A 91 2.20 14.28 -5.28
C ILE A 91 2.17 13.56 -6.62
N PRO A 92 2.64 12.29 -6.70
CA PRO A 92 2.69 11.56 -7.96
C PRO A 92 1.30 11.12 -8.41
N THR A 93 1.14 10.93 -9.71
CA THR A 93 0.02 10.16 -10.25
C THR A 93 0.30 8.66 -10.17
N LEU A 94 -0.77 7.86 -10.25
CA LEU A 94 -0.64 6.40 -10.42
C LEU A 94 0.13 6.07 -11.69
N ASP A 95 -0.10 6.79 -12.78
CA ASP A 95 0.61 6.59 -14.05
C ASP A 95 2.13 6.78 -13.92
N GLU A 96 2.57 7.85 -13.26
CA GLU A 96 4.01 8.10 -13.02
C GLU A 96 4.65 6.98 -12.19
N PHE A 97 3.95 6.48 -11.18
CA PHE A 97 4.43 5.38 -10.35
C PHE A 97 4.48 4.07 -11.14
N LEU A 98 3.41 3.69 -11.83
CA LEU A 98 3.36 2.44 -12.60
C LEU A 98 4.39 2.44 -13.74
N GLU A 99 4.57 3.56 -14.44
CA GLU A 99 5.61 3.70 -15.47
C GLU A 99 7.01 3.46 -14.90
N TYR A 100 7.28 3.98 -13.69
CA TYR A 100 8.57 3.79 -13.04
C TYR A 100 8.84 2.34 -12.63
N ILE A 101 7.80 1.60 -12.16
CA ILE A 101 8.00 0.28 -11.57
C ILE A 101 7.75 -0.90 -12.52
N LYS A 102 7.11 -0.70 -13.69
CA LYS A 102 6.63 -1.78 -14.58
C LYS A 102 7.68 -2.85 -14.94
N ASP A 103 8.94 -2.46 -15.05
CA ASP A 103 10.04 -3.35 -15.44
C ASP A 103 10.90 -3.85 -14.26
N LYS A 104 10.48 -3.61 -13.00
CA LYS A 104 11.31 -3.88 -11.82
C LYS A 104 10.98 -5.18 -11.09
N ASN A 105 9.96 -5.92 -11.53
CA ASN A 105 9.52 -7.18 -10.92
C ASN A 105 9.30 -7.11 -9.40
N LEU A 106 8.68 -6.01 -8.93
CA LEU A 106 8.35 -5.78 -7.53
C LEU A 106 6.94 -6.27 -7.21
N TYR A 107 6.72 -6.66 -5.96
CA TYR A 107 5.38 -6.79 -5.39
C TYR A 107 4.80 -5.39 -5.11
N ILE A 108 3.58 -5.14 -5.54
CA ILE A 108 2.97 -3.81 -5.49
C ILE A 108 1.67 -3.91 -4.69
N ASN A 109 1.59 -3.21 -3.56
CA ASN A 109 0.35 -3.06 -2.82
C ASN A 109 -0.21 -1.65 -3.04
N LEU A 110 -1.37 -1.56 -3.68
CA LEU A 110 -2.09 -0.30 -3.90
C LEU A 110 -3.29 -0.25 -2.95
N GLU A 111 -3.22 0.60 -1.91
CA GLU A 111 -4.34 0.82 -1.01
C GLU A 111 -5.34 1.82 -1.61
N LEU A 112 -6.59 1.42 -1.76
CA LEU A 112 -7.68 2.31 -2.14
C LEU A 112 -8.20 3.05 -0.91
N LYS A 113 -7.94 4.37 -0.83
CA LYS A 113 -8.37 5.25 0.27
C LYS A 113 -9.79 5.74 0.06
N ASN A 114 -10.74 4.81 0.00
CA ASN A 114 -12.16 5.10 -0.29
C ASN A 114 -13.12 4.71 0.85
N ASN A 115 -12.59 4.60 2.07
CA ASN A 115 -13.37 4.31 3.28
C ASN A 115 -14.01 5.57 3.90
N ILE A 116 -13.45 6.76 3.69
CA ILE A 116 -13.97 8.05 4.18
C ILE A 116 -14.62 8.82 3.02
N ILE A 117 -13.88 9.04 1.93
CA ILE A 117 -14.40 9.66 0.71
C ILE A 117 -14.63 8.56 -0.33
N GLN A 118 -15.88 8.37 -0.74
CA GLN A 118 -16.22 7.44 -1.80
C GLN A 118 -15.99 8.10 -3.16
N TYR A 119 -15.10 7.51 -3.94
CA TYR A 119 -14.77 7.97 -5.29
C TYR A 119 -15.55 7.15 -6.33
N GLU A 120 -16.25 7.85 -7.21
CA GLU A 120 -17.00 7.18 -8.28
C GLU A 120 -16.06 6.49 -9.28
N ASN A 121 -16.27 5.20 -9.54
CA ASN A 121 -15.52 4.38 -10.50
C ASN A 121 -14.00 4.31 -10.21
N MET A 122 -13.58 4.45 -8.95
CA MET A 122 -12.15 4.37 -8.60
C MET A 122 -11.58 2.99 -8.89
N GLU A 123 -12.29 1.93 -8.52
CA GLU A 123 -11.84 0.54 -8.70
C GLU A 123 -11.65 0.23 -10.19
N GLU A 124 -12.61 0.62 -11.03
CA GLU A 124 -12.55 0.45 -12.49
C GLU A 124 -11.32 1.14 -13.09
N LYS A 125 -11.10 2.40 -12.73
CA LYS A 125 -9.98 3.20 -13.24
C LYS A 125 -8.63 2.62 -12.81
N VAL A 126 -8.51 2.19 -11.56
CA VAL A 126 -7.26 1.59 -11.05
C VAL A 126 -6.99 0.25 -11.75
N ILE A 127 -8.01 -0.60 -11.92
CA ILE A 127 -7.87 -1.88 -12.63
C ILE A 127 -7.50 -1.66 -14.10
N GLU A 128 -8.10 -0.67 -14.77
CA GLU A 128 -7.75 -0.30 -16.14
C GLU A 128 -6.27 0.06 -16.26
N LYS A 129 -5.73 0.90 -15.34
CA LYS A 129 -4.31 1.25 -15.29
C LYS A 129 -3.42 0.03 -15.04
N ILE A 130 -3.78 -0.85 -14.11
CA ILE A 130 -3.04 -2.09 -13.87
C ILE A 130 -2.92 -2.93 -15.16
N HIS A 131 -3.99 -3.03 -15.96
CA HIS A 131 -3.98 -3.75 -17.24
C HIS A 131 -3.17 -3.02 -18.30
N GLU A 132 -3.28 -1.69 -18.41
CA GLU A 132 -2.52 -0.86 -19.35
C GLU A 132 -1.01 -1.10 -19.18
N TYR A 133 -0.54 -1.12 -17.92
CA TYR A 133 0.86 -1.37 -17.58
C TYR A 133 1.23 -2.86 -17.48
N LYS A 134 0.29 -3.81 -17.69
CA LYS A 134 0.50 -5.26 -17.64
C LYS A 134 1.01 -5.79 -16.30
N LEU A 135 0.56 -5.18 -15.20
CA LEU A 135 1.01 -5.45 -13.84
C LEU A 135 0.05 -6.33 -13.02
N GLN A 136 -0.97 -6.93 -13.64
CA GLN A 136 -2.01 -7.72 -12.95
C GLN A 136 -1.47 -8.89 -12.12
N ASN A 137 -0.28 -9.38 -12.42
CA ASN A 137 0.36 -10.48 -11.67
C ASN A 137 1.24 -9.99 -10.51
N ASN A 138 1.56 -8.70 -10.47
CA ASN A 138 2.46 -8.08 -9.51
C ASN A 138 1.71 -7.27 -8.45
N VAL A 139 0.46 -6.88 -8.75
CA VAL A 139 -0.35 -5.99 -7.91
C VAL A 139 -1.30 -6.77 -7.01
N ILE A 140 -1.44 -6.30 -5.79
CA ILE A 140 -2.57 -6.55 -4.90
C ILE A 140 -3.25 -5.22 -4.60
N LEU A 141 -4.58 -5.17 -4.71
CA LEU A 141 -5.37 -4.04 -4.23
C LEU A 141 -5.80 -4.28 -2.81
N SER A 142 -5.66 -3.30 -1.94
CA SER A 142 -6.09 -3.39 -0.55
C SER A 142 -6.94 -2.19 -0.15
N SER A 143 -7.78 -2.36 0.86
CA SER A 143 -8.57 -1.26 1.44
C SER A 143 -9.11 -1.65 2.81
N PHE A 144 -9.39 -0.64 3.65
CA PHE A 144 -10.27 -0.74 4.82
C PHE A 144 -11.75 -0.78 4.42
N ASN A 145 -12.10 -0.33 3.21
CA ASN A 145 -13.43 -0.49 2.64
C ASN A 145 -13.53 -1.85 1.96
N HIS A 146 -13.96 -2.87 2.70
CA HIS A 146 -14.04 -4.23 2.18
C HIS A 146 -15.12 -4.40 1.08
N TYR A 147 -16.10 -3.51 0.99
CA TYR A 147 -17.03 -3.48 -0.16
C TYR A 147 -16.30 -3.16 -1.47
N SER A 148 -15.28 -2.30 -1.41
CA SER A 148 -14.41 -2.01 -2.55
C SER A 148 -13.66 -3.27 -3.02
N MET A 149 -13.20 -4.11 -2.09
CA MET A 149 -12.52 -5.38 -2.43
C MET A 149 -13.47 -6.39 -3.10
N ILE A 150 -14.74 -6.43 -2.68
CA ILE A 150 -15.77 -7.22 -3.39
C ILE A 150 -15.95 -6.69 -4.82
N LYS A 151 -16.09 -5.37 -4.97
CA LYS A 151 -16.25 -4.73 -6.28
C LYS A 151 -15.06 -5.01 -7.20
N VAL A 152 -13.82 -4.97 -6.69
CA VAL A 152 -12.62 -5.38 -7.45
C VAL A 152 -12.76 -6.81 -7.98
N LYS A 153 -13.19 -7.77 -7.14
CA LYS A 153 -13.40 -9.17 -7.55
C LYS A 153 -14.53 -9.34 -8.57
N GLU A 154 -15.55 -8.51 -8.52
CA GLU A 154 -16.64 -8.49 -9.51
C GLU A 154 -16.17 -7.96 -10.87
N ILE A 155 -15.30 -6.94 -10.89
CA ILE A 155 -14.74 -6.34 -12.12
C ILE A 155 -13.72 -7.30 -12.74
N ASP A 156 -12.74 -7.76 -11.96
CA ASP A 156 -11.74 -8.73 -12.41
C ASP A 156 -11.26 -9.63 -11.24
N ASN A 157 -11.73 -10.87 -11.23
CA ASN A 157 -11.40 -11.84 -10.18
C ASN A 157 -9.95 -12.31 -10.18
N ARG A 158 -9.16 -11.98 -11.20
CA ARG A 158 -7.73 -12.28 -11.30
C ARG A 158 -6.87 -11.29 -10.50
N ILE A 159 -7.37 -10.07 -10.26
CA ILE A 159 -6.70 -9.08 -9.43
C ILE A 159 -6.76 -9.57 -7.98
N LYS A 160 -5.60 -9.66 -7.34
CA LYS A 160 -5.51 -10.03 -5.92
C LYS A 160 -6.04 -8.93 -5.03
N THR A 161 -6.71 -9.33 -3.94
CA THR A 161 -7.27 -8.40 -2.95
C THR A 161 -6.78 -8.70 -1.55
N GLY A 162 -6.47 -7.65 -0.77
CA GLY A 162 -6.04 -7.69 0.62
C GLY A 162 -6.99 -6.90 1.52
N LEU A 163 -7.42 -7.51 2.62
CA LEU A 163 -8.32 -6.88 3.58
C LEU A 163 -7.53 -6.20 4.69
N LEU A 164 -7.56 -4.87 4.74
CA LEU A 164 -6.96 -4.08 5.82
C LEU A 164 -7.86 -4.06 7.05
N TYR A 165 -7.29 -4.30 8.23
CA TYR A 165 -8.01 -4.20 9.50
C TYR A 165 -7.07 -3.91 10.68
N VAL A 166 -7.63 -3.36 11.78
CA VAL A 166 -6.89 -3.02 13.01
C VAL A 166 -7.24 -3.93 14.17
N ALA A 167 -8.52 -4.31 14.29
CA ALA A 167 -9.02 -5.10 15.40
C ALA A 167 -8.54 -6.56 15.36
N ASN A 168 -8.37 -7.18 16.53
CA ASN A 168 -8.15 -8.63 16.62
C ASN A 168 -9.48 -9.35 16.29
N LEU A 169 -9.59 -9.85 15.07
CA LEU A 169 -10.79 -10.52 14.59
C LEU A 169 -10.71 -12.03 14.88
N TYR A 170 -11.81 -12.59 15.42
CA TYR A 170 -11.95 -14.03 15.60
C TYR A 170 -12.36 -14.70 14.29
N ASN A 171 -11.71 -15.82 13.94
CA ASN A 171 -11.95 -16.59 12.70
C ASN A 171 -11.96 -15.69 11.44
N VAL A 172 -11.00 -14.79 11.33
CA VAL A 172 -10.95 -13.79 10.23
C VAL A 172 -10.88 -14.46 8.84
N HIS A 173 -10.35 -15.69 8.74
CA HIS A 173 -10.30 -16.48 7.51
C HIS A 173 -11.70 -16.78 6.94
N GLU A 174 -12.71 -17.09 7.81
CA GLU A 174 -14.09 -17.31 7.36
C GLU A 174 -14.70 -16.05 6.71
N TYR A 175 -14.33 -14.88 7.23
CA TYR A 175 -14.74 -13.60 6.66
C TYR A 175 -14.05 -13.35 5.31
N ALA A 176 -12.75 -13.60 5.23
CA ALA A 176 -11.98 -13.42 4.01
C ALA A 176 -12.44 -14.35 2.88
N GLU A 177 -12.79 -15.61 3.21
CA GLU A 177 -13.34 -16.58 2.27
C GLU A 177 -14.64 -16.09 1.63
N LYS A 178 -15.57 -15.55 2.45
CA LYS A 178 -16.84 -14.97 1.95
C LYS A 178 -16.62 -13.85 0.96
N LEU A 179 -15.55 -13.08 1.12
CA LEU A 179 -15.18 -11.96 0.23
C LEU A 179 -14.27 -12.42 -0.92
N LYS A 180 -13.86 -13.69 -0.97
CA LYS A 180 -12.90 -14.25 -1.93
C LYS A 180 -11.57 -13.47 -1.93
N ALA A 181 -11.15 -12.98 -0.77
CA ALA A 181 -9.91 -12.26 -0.62
C ALA A 181 -8.70 -13.20 -0.72
N ASP A 182 -7.57 -12.69 -1.23
CA ASP A 182 -6.34 -13.46 -1.38
C ASP A 182 -5.39 -13.28 -0.20
N ALA A 183 -5.53 -12.16 0.53
CA ALA A 183 -4.66 -11.82 1.64
C ALA A 183 -5.38 -11.06 2.76
N LEU A 184 -4.82 -11.18 3.95
CA LEU A 184 -5.14 -10.35 5.10
C LEU A 184 -4.02 -9.35 5.34
N HIS A 185 -4.39 -8.09 5.55
CA HIS A 185 -3.46 -7.01 5.87
C HIS A 185 -3.76 -6.50 7.30
N PRO A 186 -3.32 -7.21 8.34
CA PRO A 186 -3.54 -6.83 9.73
C PRO A 186 -2.62 -5.71 10.20
N PHE A 187 -3.10 -4.88 11.14
CA PHE A 187 -2.21 -4.21 12.06
C PHE A 187 -1.42 -5.28 12.82
N TYR A 188 -0.08 -5.21 12.75
CA TYR A 188 0.81 -6.33 13.08
C TYR A 188 0.63 -6.99 14.47
N PRO A 189 0.20 -6.30 15.55
CA PRO A 189 -0.02 -6.98 16.83
C PRO A 189 -1.13 -8.05 16.79
N ALA A 190 -2.05 -7.98 15.83
CA ALA A 190 -3.12 -8.96 15.66
C ALA A 190 -2.62 -10.35 15.21
N VAL A 191 -1.36 -10.46 14.77
CA VAL A 191 -0.77 -11.71 14.24
C VAL A 191 0.52 -12.12 14.96
N PHE A 192 0.66 -11.76 16.25
CA PHE A 192 1.78 -12.23 17.08
C PHE A 192 1.58 -13.62 17.68
N ASP A 193 0.40 -14.21 17.54
CA ASP A 193 0.08 -15.57 17.96
C ASP A 193 0.29 -16.55 16.79
N GLU A 194 1.12 -17.56 17.00
CA GLU A 194 1.44 -18.61 16.03
C GLU A 194 0.20 -19.38 15.56
N ASN A 195 -0.77 -19.61 16.46
CA ASN A 195 -1.99 -20.32 16.10
C ASN A 195 -2.86 -19.50 15.14
N ILE A 196 -2.92 -18.18 15.32
CA ILE A 196 -3.65 -17.28 14.41
C ILE A 196 -2.99 -17.30 13.02
N VAL A 197 -1.65 -17.18 12.96
CA VAL A 197 -0.90 -17.21 11.69
C VAL A 197 -1.11 -18.55 10.98
N LYS A 198 -0.98 -19.65 11.73
CA LYS A 198 -1.19 -21.00 11.20
C LYS A 198 -2.60 -21.18 10.65
N ASP A 199 -3.61 -20.74 11.39
CA ASP A 199 -5.01 -20.85 10.99
C ASP A 199 -5.28 -20.09 9.67
N ILE A 200 -4.75 -18.87 9.53
CA ILE A 200 -4.86 -18.07 8.31
C ILE A 200 -4.18 -18.80 7.12
N HIS A 201 -2.97 -19.31 7.31
CA HIS A 201 -2.23 -20.02 6.26
C HIS A 201 -2.87 -21.36 5.88
N ASP A 202 -3.39 -22.12 6.84
CA ASP A 202 -4.08 -23.39 6.60
C ASP A 202 -5.34 -23.19 5.71
N ASN A 203 -5.91 -21.98 5.71
CA ASN A 203 -7.01 -21.57 4.84
C ASN A 203 -6.55 -20.88 3.53
N GLY A 204 -5.25 -20.95 3.21
CA GLY A 204 -4.71 -20.51 1.92
C GLY A 204 -4.55 -19.00 1.74
N LEU A 205 -4.69 -18.21 2.82
CA LEU A 205 -4.57 -16.76 2.78
C LEU A 205 -3.12 -16.31 3.05
N LEU A 206 -2.70 -15.23 2.38
CA LEU A 206 -1.45 -14.55 2.67
C LEU A 206 -1.63 -13.53 3.81
N ILE A 207 -0.54 -13.22 4.52
CA ILE A 207 -0.53 -12.21 5.59
C ILE A 207 0.52 -11.15 5.29
N ASN A 208 0.09 -9.89 5.08
CA ASN A 208 0.96 -8.73 4.92
C ASN A 208 0.74 -7.76 6.09
N ALA A 209 1.59 -7.83 7.10
CA ALA A 209 1.42 -7.08 8.35
C ALA A 209 1.97 -5.65 8.26
N TYR A 210 1.24 -4.65 8.77
CA TYR A 210 1.59 -3.23 8.77
C TYR A 210 1.44 -2.59 10.16
N THR A 211 2.05 -1.51 10.49
CA THR A 211 3.32 -0.97 9.95
C THR A 211 4.40 -1.32 10.95
N VAL A 212 5.36 -2.12 10.53
CA VAL A 212 6.34 -2.76 11.41
C VAL A 212 7.66 -2.00 11.31
N ASN A 213 8.03 -1.23 12.34
CA ASN A 213 9.21 -0.36 12.30
C ASN A 213 10.32 -0.77 13.27
N GLU A 214 9.98 -1.63 14.26
CA GLU A 214 10.92 -2.11 15.26
C GLU A 214 11.55 -3.44 14.84
N GLU A 215 12.87 -3.55 14.87
CA GLU A 215 13.60 -4.76 14.46
C GLU A 215 13.20 -6.01 15.21
N SER A 216 12.91 -5.89 16.52
CA SER A 216 12.42 -7.01 17.33
C SER A 216 11.09 -7.56 16.82
N HIS A 217 10.18 -6.68 16.39
CA HIS A 217 8.90 -7.07 15.82
C HIS A 217 9.07 -7.66 14.41
N MET A 218 9.97 -7.08 13.58
CA MET A 218 10.31 -7.65 12.28
C MET A 218 10.83 -9.09 12.41
N LYS A 219 11.80 -9.33 13.32
CA LYS A 219 12.35 -10.67 13.60
C LYS A 219 11.25 -11.64 14.05
N ARG A 220 10.41 -11.22 15.00
CA ARG A 220 9.31 -12.05 15.49
C ARG A 220 8.34 -12.44 14.38
N LEU A 221 7.95 -11.51 13.52
CA LEU A 221 7.02 -11.78 12.41
C LEU A 221 7.66 -12.69 11.34
N MET A 222 8.96 -12.56 11.07
CA MET A 222 9.69 -13.50 10.20
C MET A 222 9.71 -14.93 10.80
N GLU A 223 9.94 -15.07 12.11
CA GLU A 223 9.87 -16.36 12.81
C GLU A 223 8.50 -17.01 12.71
N LEU A 224 7.43 -16.21 12.79
CA LEU A 224 6.04 -16.65 12.62
C LEU A 224 5.69 -16.98 11.15
N GLY A 225 6.54 -16.66 10.20
CA GLY A 225 6.34 -16.97 8.78
C GLY A 225 5.41 -16.03 8.04
N ILE A 226 5.23 -14.78 8.51
CA ILE A 226 4.43 -13.75 7.83
C ILE A 226 4.94 -13.55 6.40
N ASP A 227 4.03 -13.46 5.42
CA ASP A 227 4.36 -13.39 3.99
C ASP A 227 4.96 -12.05 3.58
N GLY A 228 4.39 -10.94 4.07
CA GLY A 228 4.87 -9.59 3.82
C GLY A 228 4.95 -8.74 5.07
N ILE A 229 6.05 -8.03 5.23
CA ILE A 229 6.28 -7.06 6.30
C ILE A 229 6.31 -5.67 5.67
N ILE A 230 5.27 -4.87 5.96
CA ILE A 230 5.12 -3.50 5.48
C ILE A 230 5.77 -2.57 6.51
N THR A 231 6.83 -1.86 6.09
CA THR A 231 7.69 -1.07 6.99
C THR A 231 8.10 0.28 6.39
N ASN A 232 8.26 1.29 7.24
CA ASN A 232 8.87 2.58 6.86
C ASN A 232 10.39 2.47 6.65
N PHE A 233 11.02 1.40 7.17
CA PHE A 233 12.46 1.20 7.18
C PHE A 233 12.87 -0.06 6.43
N PRO A 234 12.72 -0.10 5.08
CA PRO A 234 13.08 -1.27 4.28
C PRO A 234 14.57 -1.61 4.34
N ASP A 235 15.45 -0.65 4.67
CA ASP A 235 16.86 -0.85 4.93
C ASP A 235 17.09 -1.76 6.15
N LYS A 236 16.45 -1.47 7.29
CA LYS A 236 16.55 -2.27 8.50
C LYS A 236 16.08 -3.72 8.27
N LEU A 237 14.91 -3.88 7.63
CA LEU A 237 14.40 -5.22 7.35
C LEU A 237 15.33 -6.01 6.42
N LYS A 238 15.97 -5.34 5.46
CA LYS A 238 16.95 -5.96 4.57
C LYS A 238 18.20 -6.45 5.32
N GLU A 239 18.70 -5.68 6.29
CA GLU A 239 19.89 -6.02 7.07
C GLU A 239 19.69 -7.23 7.98
N ILE A 240 18.47 -7.46 8.49
CA ILE A 240 18.16 -8.57 9.40
C ILE A 240 17.59 -9.81 8.70
N LYS A 241 17.33 -9.75 7.41
CA LYS A 241 16.75 -10.78 6.54
C LYS A 241 17.79 -11.68 5.89
#